data_3acaf2b18c7d80917a6312ba5de04068
#
_entry.id   3acaf2b18c7d80917a6312ba5de04068
#
_cell.length_a   1.000
_cell.length_b   1.000
_cell.length_c   1.000
_cell.angle_alpha   90.00
_cell.angle_beta   90.00
_cell.angle_gamma   90.00
#
_symmetry.space_group_name_H-M   'P 1'
#
loop_
_entity.id
_entity.type
_entity.pdbx_description
1 polymer ?
#
loop_
_entity_poly.entity_id
_entity_poly.type
_entity_poly.pdbx_seq_one_letter_code
_entity_poly.pdbx_strand_id
1 'polypeptide(L)'
;MWGLILTVGAVIVVALFPAVRCAVTHPLHVLWYGVLDSFTYLRHKDYNCCHTGDLDIYCGYFGSGKTLSLVHKVTGLYERYDGKTVWCPRRGKFVTQRVLILSNVALAVPYQELRSLAQVVAASKVTQAYDDEHDTLTVTIACVDELGVQLNSRSFRDNIDPTFLSTLLCCRHYYISLYGSAQRFGHVDKLMRDVTLNVIQCRKIWRLQCNSWYDAWELENVTNPELVRPLRRGCWFVRNKDYRAYNTLAVVDTLTKRFEEKDMLSEAEILAARAPAAPTPDAVTNKSRKARKITRNK
;
A
#
# COMPACT_ATOMS: atom_id res chain seq x y z
N MET A 1 24.13 -35.00 -27.89
CA MET A 1 22.67 -34.98 -27.59
C MET A 1 22.30 -33.87 -26.63
N TRP A 2 22.95 -33.72 -25.46
CA TRP A 2 22.66 -32.64 -24.50
C TRP A 2 22.88 -31.24 -25.07
N GLY A 3 23.93 -30.99 -25.84
CA GLY A 3 24.18 -29.68 -26.47
C GLY A 3 23.08 -29.23 -27.43
N LEU A 4 22.53 -30.14 -28.21
CA LEU A 4 21.43 -29.87 -29.14
C LEU A 4 20.15 -29.50 -28.39
N ILE A 5 19.85 -30.18 -27.28
CA ILE A 5 18.69 -29.91 -26.45
C ILE A 5 18.81 -28.52 -25.81
N LEU A 6 20.00 -28.15 -25.31
CA LEU A 6 20.27 -26.82 -24.72
C LEU A 6 20.15 -25.71 -25.77
N THR A 7 20.69 -25.91 -26.98
CA THR A 7 20.57 -24.90 -28.06
C THR A 7 19.14 -24.72 -28.53
N VAL A 8 18.40 -25.80 -28.74
CA VAL A 8 16.96 -25.71 -29.09
C VAL A 8 16.15 -25.04 -27.98
N GLY A 9 16.40 -25.40 -26.73
CA GLY A 9 15.76 -24.75 -25.59
C GLY A 9 16.06 -23.25 -25.51
N ALA A 10 17.31 -22.82 -25.72
CA ALA A 10 17.69 -21.42 -25.76
C ALA A 10 17.00 -20.63 -26.89
N VAL A 11 16.93 -21.23 -28.09
CA VAL A 11 16.23 -20.63 -29.25
C VAL A 11 14.73 -20.47 -28.96
N ILE A 12 14.10 -21.44 -28.33
CA ILE A 12 12.69 -21.36 -27.94
C ILE A 12 12.48 -20.23 -26.93
N VAL A 13 13.35 -20.11 -25.92
CA VAL A 13 13.26 -19.03 -24.92
C VAL A 13 13.40 -17.66 -25.59
N VAL A 14 14.37 -17.49 -26.49
CA VAL A 14 14.56 -16.22 -27.23
C VAL A 14 13.36 -15.93 -28.14
N ALA A 15 12.76 -16.94 -28.74
CA ALA A 15 11.59 -16.76 -29.61
C ALA A 15 10.32 -16.39 -28.82
N LEU A 16 10.10 -17.04 -27.69
CA LEU A 16 8.88 -16.86 -26.88
C LEU A 16 8.89 -15.60 -26.01
N PHE A 17 10.07 -15.15 -25.57
CA PHE A 17 10.17 -14.01 -24.65
C PHE A 17 10.78 -12.77 -25.35
N PRO A 18 9.94 -11.75 -25.69
CA PRO A 18 10.41 -10.54 -26.38
C PRO A 18 11.52 -9.81 -25.64
N ALA A 19 11.47 -9.79 -24.29
CA ALA A 19 12.50 -9.16 -23.45
C ALA A 19 13.88 -9.87 -23.61
N VAL A 20 13.89 -11.20 -23.64
CA VAL A 20 15.12 -11.99 -23.86
C VAL A 20 15.67 -11.74 -25.26
N ARG A 21 14.81 -11.70 -26.27
CA ARG A 21 15.20 -11.38 -27.65
C ARG A 21 15.83 -9.99 -27.71
N CYS A 22 15.24 -8.97 -27.09
CA CYS A 22 15.79 -7.63 -27.03
C CYS A 22 17.18 -7.60 -26.35
N ALA A 23 17.33 -8.32 -25.23
CA ALA A 23 18.62 -8.41 -24.53
C ALA A 23 19.70 -9.11 -25.37
N VAL A 24 19.35 -10.16 -26.10
CA VAL A 24 20.29 -10.88 -26.99
C VAL A 24 20.69 -10.05 -28.22
N THR A 25 19.79 -9.24 -28.75
CA THR A 25 20.10 -8.35 -29.90
C THR A 25 20.93 -7.13 -29.52
N HIS A 26 20.91 -6.71 -28.23
CA HIS A 26 21.63 -5.53 -27.74
C HIS A 26 22.54 -5.85 -26.52
N PRO A 27 23.39 -6.88 -26.57
CA PRO A 27 24.10 -7.39 -25.39
C PRO A 27 25.05 -6.35 -24.77
N LEU A 28 25.73 -5.58 -25.59
CA LEU A 28 26.66 -4.56 -25.10
C LEU A 28 25.94 -3.41 -24.36
N HIS A 29 24.78 -3.00 -24.86
CA HIS A 29 23.96 -1.98 -24.20
C HIS A 29 23.41 -2.49 -22.88
N VAL A 30 22.91 -3.73 -22.86
CA VAL A 30 22.38 -4.35 -21.62
C VAL A 30 23.47 -4.47 -20.56
N LEU A 31 24.67 -4.90 -20.92
CA LEU A 31 25.80 -4.98 -20.00
C LEU A 31 26.24 -3.58 -19.51
N TRP A 32 26.42 -2.64 -20.45
CA TRP A 32 26.88 -1.30 -20.13
C TRP A 32 25.91 -0.56 -19.19
N TYR A 33 24.65 -0.46 -19.59
CA TYR A 33 23.64 0.19 -18.75
C TYR A 33 23.35 -0.59 -17.48
N GLY A 34 23.36 -1.93 -17.50
CA GLY A 34 23.22 -2.75 -16.32
C GLY A 34 24.28 -2.48 -15.26
N VAL A 35 25.55 -2.27 -15.67
CA VAL A 35 26.62 -1.90 -14.74
C VAL A 35 26.43 -0.47 -14.22
N LEU A 36 26.13 0.50 -15.12
CA LEU A 36 25.91 1.89 -14.72
C LEU A 36 24.71 2.03 -13.76
N ASP A 37 23.59 1.38 -14.08
CA ASP A 37 22.39 1.44 -13.25
C ASP A 37 22.62 0.75 -11.90
N SER A 38 23.34 -0.37 -11.87
CA SER A 38 23.72 -1.04 -10.64
C SER A 38 24.61 -0.18 -9.75
N PHE A 39 25.59 0.48 -10.35
CA PHE A 39 26.48 1.41 -9.63
C PHE A 39 25.67 2.61 -9.08
N THR A 40 24.82 3.21 -9.90
CA THR A 40 23.95 4.32 -9.52
C THR A 40 23.00 3.93 -8.39
N TYR A 41 22.35 2.76 -8.52
CA TYR A 41 21.46 2.19 -7.50
C TYR A 41 22.14 2.02 -6.13
N LEU A 42 23.37 1.50 -6.13
CA LEU A 42 24.16 1.33 -4.90
C LEU A 42 24.64 2.67 -4.35
N ARG A 43 25.11 3.58 -5.21
CA ARG A 43 25.62 4.91 -4.83
C ARG A 43 24.51 5.77 -4.25
N HIS A 44 23.34 5.79 -4.85
CA HIS A 44 22.18 6.57 -4.42
C HIS A 44 21.41 5.91 -3.28
N LYS A 45 21.74 4.67 -2.92
CA LYS A 45 21.02 3.87 -1.91
C LYS A 45 19.52 3.72 -2.25
N ASP A 46 19.20 3.52 -3.52
CA ASP A 46 17.81 3.43 -4.00
C ASP A 46 17.04 2.28 -3.35
N TYR A 47 17.74 1.27 -2.83
CA TYR A 47 17.16 0.19 -2.03
C TYR A 47 16.51 0.68 -0.71
N ASN A 48 16.83 1.88 -0.24
CA ASN A 48 16.21 2.53 0.91
C ASN A 48 15.03 3.43 0.53
N CYS A 49 14.86 3.72 -0.76
CA CYS A 49 13.79 4.61 -1.22
C CYS A 49 12.43 3.89 -1.13
N CYS A 50 11.47 4.52 -0.47
CA CYS A 50 10.10 4.04 -0.44
C CYS A 50 9.45 4.31 -1.80
N HIS A 51 8.93 3.26 -2.44
CA HIS A 51 8.14 3.42 -3.65
C HIS A 51 6.83 4.13 -3.32
N THR A 52 6.47 5.11 -4.13
CA THR A 52 5.27 5.93 -3.95
C THR A 52 4.39 5.88 -5.19
N GLY A 53 3.12 6.21 -5.02
CA GLY A 53 2.13 6.15 -6.09
C GLY A 53 1.39 4.83 -6.15
N ASP A 54 1.56 3.94 -5.15
CA ASP A 54 0.77 2.74 -5.02
C ASP A 54 -0.67 3.10 -4.60
N LEU A 55 -1.65 2.54 -5.29
CA LEU A 55 -3.04 2.55 -4.88
C LEU A 55 -3.53 1.10 -4.92
N ASP A 56 -3.50 0.46 -3.75
CA ASP A 56 -3.78 -0.95 -3.58
C ASP A 56 -5.00 -1.18 -2.68
N ILE A 57 -5.92 -2.05 -3.11
CA ILE A 57 -7.13 -2.38 -2.34
C ILE A 57 -7.13 -3.85 -1.91
N TYR A 58 -7.17 -4.08 -0.59
CA TYR A 58 -7.21 -5.39 0.03
C TYR A 58 -8.66 -5.89 0.13
N CYS A 59 -9.01 -6.91 -0.64
CA CYS A 59 -10.36 -7.45 -0.71
C CYS A 59 -10.47 -8.85 -0.09
N GLY A 60 -11.69 -9.20 0.34
CA GLY A 60 -11.99 -10.54 0.84
C GLY A 60 -13.15 -10.56 1.82
N TYR A 61 -13.63 -11.75 2.17
CA TYR A 61 -14.73 -11.93 3.12
C TYR A 61 -14.34 -11.58 4.56
N PHE A 62 -15.33 -11.52 5.43
CA PHE A 62 -15.11 -11.34 6.86
C PHE A 62 -14.16 -12.42 7.42
N GLY A 63 -13.16 -11.98 8.18
CA GLY A 63 -12.16 -12.88 8.76
C GLY A 63 -11.07 -13.37 7.79
N SER A 64 -11.06 -12.93 6.54
CA SER A 64 -10.00 -13.26 5.55
C SER A 64 -8.65 -12.60 5.82
N GLY A 65 -8.57 -11.66 6.77
CA GLY A 65 -7.35 -10.97 7.16
C GLY A 65 -7.02 -9.75 6.29
N LYS A 66 -8.02 -9.06 5.73
CA LYS A 66 -7.86 -7.80 4.96
C LYS A 66 -7.12 -6.74 5.76
N THR A 67 -7.74 -6.29 6.85
CA THR A 67 -7.17 -5.28 7.76
C THR A 67 -5.80 -5.70 8.29
N LEU A 68 -5.63 -7.00 8.60
CA LEU A 68 -4.34 -7.55 9.02
C LEU A 68 -3.27 -7.40 7.94
N SER A 69 -3.59 -7.72 6.69
CA SER A 69 -2.66 -7.57 5.55
C SER A 69 -2.37 -6.11 5.24
N LEU A 70 -3.39 -5.25 5.32
CA LEU A 70 -3.28 -3.81 5.15
C LEU A 70 -2.32 -3.21 6.18
N VAL A 71 -2.56 -3.46 7.47
CA VAL A 71 -1.73 -2.97 8.57
C VAL A 71 -0.31 -3.54 8.48
N HIS A 72 -0.16 -4.83 8.19
CA HIS A 72 1.16 -5.45 8.00
C HIS A 72 1.97 -4.77 6.90
N LYS A 73 1.34 -4.41 5.77
CA LYS A 73 1.99 -3.65 4.69
C LYS A 73 2.42 -2.28 5.17
N VAL A 74 1.52 -1.50 5.78
CA VAL A 74 1.77 -0.11 6.18
C VAL A 74 2.81 -0.04 7.30
N THR A 75 2.69 -0.88 8.34
CA THR A 75 3.70 -0.93 9.42
C THR A 75 5.06 -1.40 8.92
N GLY A 76 5.08 -2.37 7.99
CA GLY A 76 6.30 -2.83 7.36
C GLY A 76 6.98 -1.75 6.50
N LEU A 77 6.23 -0.90 5.81
CA LEU A 77 6.77 0.26 5.10
C LEU A 77 7.39 1.27 6.06
N TYR A 78 6.71 1.56 7.17
CA TYR A 78 7.24 2.44 8.21
C TYR A 78 8.55 1.90 8.80
N GLU A 79 8.52 0.66 9.32
CA GLU A 79 9.69 0.02 9.94
C GLU A 79 10.91 -0.05 8.99
N ARG A 80 10.65 -0.20 7.70
CA ARG A 80 11.71 -0.36 6.68
C ARG A 80 12.30 0.95 6.21
N TYR A 81 11.49 1.97 6.03
CA TYR A 81 11.87 3.17 5.27
C TYR A 81 11.96 4.45 6.09
N ASP A 82 11.32 4.53 7.28
CA ASP A 82 11.42 5.75 8.11
C ASP A 82 12.84 5.95 8.62
N GLY A 83 13.31 7.20 8.54
CA GLY A 83 14.65 7.59 8.98
C GLY A 83 15.80 7.14 8.07
N LYS A 84 15.52 6.54 6.89
CA LYS A 84 16.57 6.12 5.96
C LYS A 84 17.08 7.28 5.12
N THR A 85 18.38 7.26 4.84
CA THR A 85 19.00 8.21 3.92
C THR A 85 18.78 7.75 2.49
N VAL A 86 18.23 8.63 1.65
CA VAL A 86 17.92 8.40 0.24
C VAL A 86 18.43 9.54 -0.62
N TRP A 87 18.67 9.28 -1.89
CA TRP A 87 19.01 10.32 -2.85
C TRP A 87 17.76 11.03 -3.34
N CYS A 88 17.73 12.35 -3.26
CA CYS A 88 16.66 13.17 -3.82
C CYS A 88 17.09 13.76 -5.17
N PRO A 89 16.57 13.27 -6.32
CA PRO A 89 16.97 13.76 -7.64
C PRO A 89 16.63 15.24 -7.83
N ARG A 90 15.52 15.73 -7.26
CA ARG A 90 15.12 17.14 -7.37
C ARG A 90 16.12 18.10 -6.75
N ARG A 91 16.77 17.70 -5.64
CA ARG A 91 17.71 18.54 -4.87
C ARG A 91 19.17 18.18 -5.14
N GLY A 92 19.44 17.07 -5.84
CA GLY A 92 20.81 16.60 -6.13
C GLY A 92 21.64 16.27 -4.88
N LYS A 93 20.98 15.91 -3.76
CA LYS A 93 21.63 15.60 -2.48
C LYS A 93 20.96 14.45 -1.74
N PHE A 94 21.66 13.90 -0.75
CA PHE A 94 21.09 12.92 0.16
C PHE A 94 20.21 13.62 1.20
N VAL A 95 19.04 13.06 1.44
CA VAL A 95 18.06 13.56 2.41
C VAL A 95 17.60 12.41 3.31
N THR A 96 17.06 12.75 4.48
CA THR A 96 16.47 11.76 5.39
C THR A 96 15.02 11.53 5.01
N GLN A 97 14.67 10.30 4.65
CA GLN A 97 13.30 9.92 4.34
C GLN A 97 12.48 9.81 5.62
N ARG A 98 11.27 10.35 5.58
CA ARG A 98 10.27 10.30 6.65
C ARG A 98 9.00 9.63 6.12
N VAL A 99 8.40 8.75 6.91
CA VAL A 99 7.12 8.11 6.55
C VAL A 99 6.02 8.65 7.45
N LEU A 100 5.10 9.41 6.86
CA LEU A 100 3.90 9.91 7.51
C LEU A 100 2.73 8.99 7.20
N ILE A 101 2.13 8.39 8.23
CA ILE A 101 0.96 7.54 8.09
C ILE A 101 -0.28 8.28 8.54
N LEU A 102 -1.30 8.32 7.68
CA LEU A 102 -2.65 8.80 7.99
C LEU A 102 -3.57 7.60 8.00
N SER A 103 -4.24 7.30 9.11
CA SER A 103 -5.05 6.08 9.25
C SER A 103 -6.35 6.32 9.98
N ASN A 104 -7.43 5.68 9.54
CA ASN A 104 -8.69 5.59 10.26
C ASN A 104 -8.75 4.37 11.20
N VAL A 105 -7.64 3.66 11.32
CA VAL A 105 -7.47 2.52 12.23
C VAL A 105 -6.31 2.81 13.18
N ALA A 106 -6.48 2.53 14.46
CA ALA A 106 -5.42 2.67 15.45
C ALA A 106 -4.26 1.71 15.17
N LEU A 107 -3.05 2.24 14.97
CA LEU A 107 -1.84 1.51 14.64
C LEU A 107 -0.83 1.52 15.79
N ALA A 108 -0.01 0.47 15.91
CA ALA A 108 1.08 0.41 16.89
C ALA A 108 2.33 1.21 16.49
N VAL A 109 2.39 1.73 15.26
CA VAL A 109 3.40 2.68 14.78
C VAL A 109 2.87 4.09 14.85
N PRO A 110 3.72 5.12 14.87
CA PRO A 110 3.25 6.51 14.81
C PRO A 110 2.38 6.77 13.60
N TYR A 111 1.22 7.35 13.82
CA TYR A 111 0.26 7.71 12.76
C TYR A 111 -0.52 8.96 13.14
N GLN A 112 -1.17 9.55 12.16
CA GLN A 112 -2.17 10.59 12.28
C GLN A 112 -3.55 9.99 12.08
N GLU A 113 -4.52 10.46 12.82
CA GLU A 113 -5.91 10.08 12.60
C GLU A 113 -6.40 10.66 11.26
N LEU A 114 -6.85 9.79 10.38
CA LEU A 114 -7.43 10.18 9.10
C LEU A 114 -8.93 10.43 9.26
N ARG A 115 -9.34 11.68 9.17
CA ARG A 115 -10.75 12.09 9.23
C ARG A 115 -11.36 12.36 7.86
N SER A 116 -10.54 12.77 6.90
CA SER A 116 -10.97 13.05 5.53
C SER A 116 -9.86 12.74 4.54
N LEU A 117 -10.21 12.30 3.34
CA LEU A 117 -9.23 12.07 2.27
C LEU A 117 -8.55 13.36 1.80
N ALA A 118 -9.22 14.51 1.93
CA ALA A 118 -8.61 15.81 1.65
C ALA A 118 -7.41 16.11 2.56
N GLN A 119 -7.40 15.56 3.77
CA GLN A 119 -6.27 15.64 4.70
C GLN A 119 -4.97 15.05 4.13
N VAL A 120 -5.07 14.00 3.31
CA VAL A 120 -3.90 13.36 2.69
C VAL A 120 -3.19 14.34 1.75
N VAL A 121 -3.98 15.08 0.98
CA VAL A 121 -3.48 16.10 0.05
C VAL A 121 -2.87 17.29 0.80
N ALA A 122 -3.59 17.77 1.81
CA ALA A 122 -3.13 18.88 2.63
C ALA A 122 -1.82 18.54 3.37
N ALA A 123 -1.77 17.34 3.99
CA ALA A 123 -0.58 16.84 4.66
C ALA A 123 0.63 16.73 3.71
N SER A 124 0.41 16.22 2.49
CA SER A 124 1.48 16.12 1.50
C SER A 124 2.01 17.49 1.08
N LYS A 125 1.15 18.50 0.89
CA LYS A 125 1.59 19.85 0.54
C LYS A 125 2.41 20.50 1.67
N VAL A 126 1.93 20.40 2.91
CA VAL A 126 2.61 20.94 4.09
C VAL A 126 3.97 20.27 4.29
N THR A 127 4.01 18.93 4.16
CA THR A 127 5.27 18.20 4.33
C THR A 127 6.27 18.51 3.24
N GLN A 128 5.84 18.74 2.00
CA GLN A 128 6.74 19.15 0.92
C GLN A 128 7.38 20.51 1.20
N ALA A 129 6.62 21.50 1.69
CA ALA A 129 7.15 22.80 2.08
C ALA A 129 8.21 22.67 3.18
N TYR A 130 7.90 21.89 4.23
CA TYR A 130 8.84 21.61 5.33
C TYR A 130 10.10 20.87 4.83
N ASP A 131 9.93 19.90 3.94
CA ASP A 131 11.02 19.08 3.41
C ASP A 131 12.02 19.92 2.60
N ASP A 132 11.55 20.98 1.93
CA ASP A 132 12.40 21.88 1.17
C ASP A 132 13.34 22.69 2.07
N GLU A 133 12.93 22.97 3.31
CA GLU A 133 13.73 23.71 4.29
C GLU A 133 14.66 22.82 5.13
N HIS A 134 14.30 21.55 5.37
CA HIS A 134 14.93 20.70 6.40
C HIS A 134 15.69 19.47 5.90
N ASP A 135 16.03 19.38 4.61
CA ASP A 135 16.76 18.24 4.04
C ASP A 135 16.10 16.87 4.33
N THR A 136 14.77 16.86 4.36
CA THR A 136 13.97 15.66 4.52
C THR A 136 13.20 15.34 3.25
N LEU A 137 12.67 14.12 3.14
CA LEU A 137 11.76 13.68 2.10
C LEU A 137 10.63 12.90 2.76
N THR A 138 9.45 13.51 2.85
CA THR A 138 8.30 12.87 3.50
C THR A 138 7.46 12.10 2.48
N VAL A 139 7.25 10.81 2.76
CA VAL A 139 6.32 9.94 2.03
C VAL A 139 5.04 9.83 2.84
N THR A 140 3.92 10.20 2.24
CA THR A 140 2.60 10.17 2.89
C THR A 140 1.89 8.86 2.52
N ILE A 141 1.52 8.08 3.53
CA ILE A 141 0.80 6.81 3.36
C ILE A 141 -0.59 6.93 3.96
N ALA A 142 -1.62 6.84 3.13
CA ALA A 142 -3.00 6.75 3.58
C ALA A 142 -3.39 5.27 3.79
N CYS A 143 -3.84 4.93 5.00
CA CYS A 143 -4.31 3.61 5.39
C CYS A 143 -5.80 3.69 5.74
N VAL A 144 -6.67 3.18 4.87
CA VAL A 144 -8.13 3.30 5.00
C VAL A 144 -8.78 1.94 5.11
N ASP A 145 -9.26 1.59 6.28
CA ASP A 145 -10.04 0.36 6.45
C ASP A 145 -11.51 0.59 6.07
N GLU A 146 -12.17 -0.44 5.56
CA GLU A 146 -13.57 -0.43 5.09
C GLU A 146 -13.85 0.69 4.04
N LEU A 147 -12.97 0.84 3.05
CA LEU A 147 -13.05 1.86 2.00
C LEU A 147 -14.42 1.85 1.28
N GLY A 148 -15.01 0.68 1.07
CA GLY A 148 -16.32 0.54 0.44
C GLY A 148 -17.48 1.11 1.26
N VAL A 149 -17.31 1.28 2.59
CA VAL A 149 -18.28 1.94 3.46
C VAL A 149 -18.03 3.44 3.46
N GLN A 150 -16.77 3.83 3.54
CA GLN A 150 -16.32 5.22 3.60
C GLN A 150 -16.60 5.98 2.29
N LEU A 151 -16.36 5.31 1.17
CA LEU A 151 -16.52 5.84 -0.19
C LEU A 151 -17.55 5.00 -0.96
N ASN A 152 -18.80 5.00 -0.49
CA ASN A 152 -19.87 4.29 -1.16
C ASN A 152 -20.25 5.05 -2.44
N SER A 153 -20.38 4.32 -3.55
CA SER A 153 -20.76 4.84 -4.88
C SER A 153 -22.06 5.66 -4.90
N ARG A 154 -22.96 5.44 -3.93
CA ARG A 154 -24.24 6.17 -3.83
C ARG A 154 -24.11 7.58 -3.24
N SER A 155 -23.06 7.86 -2.47
CA SER A 155 -22.82 9.17 -1.83
C SER A 155 -21.52 9.84 -2.30
N PHE A 156 -20.88 9.28 -3.31
CA PHE A 156 -19.56 9.69 -3.78
C PHE A 156 -19.55 11.09 -4.44
N ARG A 157 -20.58 11.41 -5.23
CA ARG A 157 -20.65 12.71 -5.94
C ARG A 157 -20.65 13.91 -5.00
N ASP A 158 -21.13 13.72 -3.77
CA ASP A 158 -21.19 14.78 -2.76
C ASP A 158 -19.97 14.80 -1.83
N ASN A 159 -19.06 13.82 -1.94
CA ASN A 159 -18.05 13.54 -0.91
C ASN A 159 -16.60 13.68 -1.39
N ILE A 160 -16.33 13.79 -2.68
CA ILE A 160 -14.96 13.92 -3.18
C ILE A 160 -14.76 15.28 -3.82
N ASP A 161 -13.82 16.02 -3.25
CA ASP A 161 -13.27 17.22 -3.84
C ASP A 161 -12.57 16.87 -5.17
N PRO A 162 -12.84 17.56 -6.27
CA PRO A 162 -12.09 17.43 -7.54
C PRO A 162 -10.58 17.53 -7.36
N THR A 163 -10.13 18.32 -6.40
CA THR A 163 -8.70 18.46 -6.04
C THR A 163 -8.12 17.17 -5.51
N PHE A 164 -8.86 16.41 -4.72
CA PHE A 164 -8.41 15.10 -4.21
C PHE A 164 -8.25 14.10 -5.37
N LEU A 165 -9.21 14.03 -6.28
CA LEU A 165 -9.14 13.12 -7.42
C LEU A 165 -7.94 13.45 -8.33
N SER A 166 -7.73 14.73 -8.65
CA SER A 166 -6.57 15.16 -9.45
C SER A 166 -5.25 14.85 -8.76
N THR A 167 -5.20 14.94 -7.44
CA THR A 167 -4.01 14.59 -6.64
C THR A 167 -3.78 13.08 -6.60
N LEU A 168 -4.84 12.26 -6.53
CA LEU A 168 -4.71 10.81 -6.64
C LEU A 168 -4.15 10.37 -7.98
N LEU A 169 -4.58 11.00 -9.08
CA LEU A 169 -4.01 10.76 -10.41
C LEU A 169 -2.52 11.13 -10.49
N CYS A 170 -2.10 12.07 -9.67
CA CYS A 170 -0.71 12.54 -9.56
C CYS A 170 -0.01 12.08 -8.29
N CYS A 171 -0.53 11.06 -7.60
CA CYS A 171 -0.05 10.63 -6.27
C CYS A 171 1.48 10.40 -6.21
N ARG A 172 2.08 9.89 -7.29
CA ARG A 172 3.52 9.69 -7.40
C ARG A 172 4.31 11.01 -7.33
N HIS A 173 3.79 12.10 -7.89
CA HIS A 173 4.44 13.41 -7.86
C HIS A 173 4.38 14.07 -6.48
N TYR A 174 3.38 13.69 -5.69
CA TYR A 174 3.15 14.19 -4.34
C TYR A 174 3.69 13.24 -3.24
N TYR A 175 4.40 12.18 -3.62
CA TYR A 175 4.90 11.14 -2.71
C TYR A 175 3.80 10.54 -1.84
N ILE A 176 2.62 10.32 -2.42
CA ILE A 176 1.46 9.73 -1.75
C ILE A 176 1.30 8.27 -2.20
N SER A 177 0.97 7.39 -1.26
CA SER A 177 0.44 6.05 -1.54
C SER A 177 -0.82 5.81 -0.72
N LEU A 178 -1.81 5.14 -1.30
CA LEU A 178 -3.05 4.81 -0.64
C LEU A 178 -3.24 3.29 -0.60
N TYR A 179 -3.43 2.79 0.59
CA TYR A 179 -3.76 1.39 0.85
C TYR A 179 -5.11 1.32 1.53
N GLY A 180 -6.06 0.63 0.89
CA GLY A 180 -7.41 0.51 1.40
C GLY A 180 -7.84 -0.93 1.60
N SER A 181 -8.87 -1.16 2.42
CA SER A 181 -9.55 -2.45 2.48
C SER A 181 -11.02 -2.34 2.05
N ALA A 182 -11.54 -3.38 1.43
CA ALA A 182 -12.94 -3.48 1.07
C ALA A 182 -13.40 -4.95 1.14
N GLN A 183 -14.68 -5.19 1.35
CA GLN A 183 -15.21 -6.56 1.33
C GLN A 183 -15.22 -7.12 -0.09
N ARG A 184 -15.60 -6.31 -1.06
CA ARG A 184 -15.56 -6.62 -2.49
C ARG A 184 -15.08 -5.40 -3.25
N PHE A 185 -14.31 -5.62 -4.31
CA PHE A 185 -13.81 -4.52 -5.15
C PHE A 185 -14.95 -3.69 -5.76
N GLY A 186 -16.02 -4.34 -6.22
CA GLY A 186 -17.20 -3.64 -6.76
C GLY A 186 -17.99 -2.77 -5.78
N HIS A 187 -17.72 -2.84 -4.46
CA HIS A 187 -18.31 -1.93 -3.47
C HIS A 187 -17.57 -0.58 -3.37
N VAL A 188 -16.36 -0.52 -3.91
CA VAL A 188 -15.59 0.72 -4.00
C VAL A 188 -16.14 1.56 -5.14
N ASP A 189 -16.13 2.86 -4.98
CA ASP A 189 -16.58 3.78 -6.05
C ASP A 189 -15.79 3.59 -7.34
N LYS A 190 -16.46 3.80 -8.47
CA LYS A 190 -15.89 3.60 -9.80
C LYS A 190 -14.62 4.43 -10.02
N LEU A 191 -14.63 5.70 -9.65
CA LEU A 191 -13.46 6.58 -9.85
C LEU A 191 -12.23 6.09 -9.05
N MET A 192 -12.45 5.53 -7.87
CA MET A 192 -11.38 4.90 -7.10
C MET A 192 -10.90 3.59 -7.73
N ARG A 193 -11.82 2.80 -8.31
CA ARG A 193 -11.45 1.57 -9.02
C ARG A 193 -10.62 1.87 -10.27
N ASP A 194 -10.99 2.92 -11.03
CA ASP A 194 -10.30 3.32 -12.25
C ASP A 194 -8.84 3.77 -12.00
N VAL A 195 -8.54 4.27 -10.79
CA VAL A 195 -7.17 4.68 -10.41
C VAL A 195 -6.45 3.63 -9.56
N THR A 196 -7.12 2.54 -9.18
CA THR A 196 -6.51 1.44 -8.41
C THR A 196 -5.50 0.69 -9.27
N LEU A 197 -4.30 0.46 -8.72
CA LEU A 197 -3.25 -0.29 -9.40
C LEU A 197 -3.47 -1.79 -9.22
N ASN A 198 -3.58 -2.25 -7.96
CA ASN A 198 -3.74 -3.66 -7.66
C ASN A 198 -4.93 -3.92 -6.73
N VAL A 199 -5.62 -5.01 -7.01
CA VAL A 199 -6.58 -5.62 -6.08
C VAL A 199 -5.92 -6.83 -5.43
N ILE A 200 -5.86 -6.83 -4.11
CA ILE A 200 -5.20 -7.88 -3.34
C ILE A 200 -6.25 -8.74 -2.66
N GLN A 201 -6.48 -9.90 -3.19
CA GLN A 201 -7.41 -10.85 -2.58
C GLN A 201 -6.77 -11.56 -1.40
N CYS A 202 -7.35 -11.38 -0.22
CA CYS A 202 -6.88 -11.90 1.06
C CYS A 202 -7.56 -13.21 1.41
N ARG A 203 -6.76 -14.21 1.79
CA ARG A 203 -7.23 -15.48 2.32
C ARG A 203 -6.39 -15.89 3.52
N LYS A 204 -7.05 -16.16 4.64
CA LYS A 204 -6.37 -16.56 5.88
C LYS A 204 -6.74 -17.98 6.26
N ILE A 205 -5.72 -18.80 6.49
CA ILE A 205 -5.85 -20.16 6.99
C ILE A 205 -5.02 -20.24 8.27
N TRP A 206 -5.69 -20.27 9.42
CA TRP A 206 -5.05 -20.24 10.74
C TRP A 206 -4.09 -19.03 10.87
N ARG A 207 -2.77 -19.21 10.89
CA ARG A 207 -1.74 -18.16 10.93
C ARG A 207 -1.05 -17.95 9.59
N LEU A 208 -1.48 -18.60 8.54
CA LEU A 208 -1.00 -18.37 7.20
C LEU A 208 -1.93 -17.34 6.51
N GLN A 209 -1.37 -16.20 6.18
CA GLN A 209 -2.04 -15.19 5.38
C GLN A 209 -1.55 -15.32 3.95
N CYS A 210 -2.44 -15.65 3.04
CA CYS A 210 -2.16 -15.77 1.61
C CYS A 210 -2.85 -14.63 0.88
N ASN A 211 -2.07 -13.88 0.11
CA ASN A 211 -2.52 -12.76 -0.67
C ASN A 211 -2.25 -13.02 -2.15
N SER A 212 -3.22 -12.72 -3.00
CA SER A 212 -3.11 -12.80 -4.46
C SER A 212 -3.33 -11.43 -5.05
N TRP A 213 -2.37 -10.94 -5.85
CA TRP A 213 -2.41 -9.63 -6.50
C TRP A 213 -3.00 -9.78 -7.89
N TYR A 214 -3.97 -8.97 -8.22
CA TYR A 214 -4.61 -8.88 -9.53
C TYR A 214 -4.46 -7.47 -10.08
N ASP A 215 -4.34 -7.33 -11.37
CA ASP A 215 -4.48 -6.06 -12.06
C ASP A 215 -5.90 -5.54 -11.88
N ALA A 216 -6.06 -4.31 -11.39
CA ALA A 216 -7.37 -3.77 -11.08
C ALA A 216 -8.19 -3.48 -12.34
N TRP A 217 -7.52 -3.00 -13.41
CA TRP A 217 -8.16 -2.71 -14.68
C TRP A 217 -8.65 -3.99 -15.37
N GLU A 218 -7.82 -5.04 -15.37
CA GLU A 218 -8.20 -6.34 -15.92
C GLU A 218 -9.40 -6.92 -15.15
N LEU A 219 -9.36 -6.87 -13.81
CA LEU A 219 -10.43 -7.39 -12.97
C LEU A 219 -11.76 -6.66 -13.14
N GLU A 220 -11.73 -5.35 -13.41
CA GLU A 220 -12.92 -4.52 -13.63
C GLU A 220 -13.55 -4.75 -14.99
N ASN A 221 -12.75 -4.98 -16.04
CA ASN A 221 -13.21 -5.00 -17.43
C ASN A 221 -13.50 -6.40 -17.99
N VAL A 222 -13.11 -7.45 -17.25
CA VAL A 222 -13.38 -8.83 -17.70
C VAL A 222 -14.80 -9.26 -17.36
N THR A 223 -15.47 -9.86 -18.33
CA THR A 223 -16.84 -10.39 -18.16
C THR A 223 -16.91 -11.51 -17.09
N ASN A 224 -15.83 -12.29 -16.96
CA ASN A 224 -15.75 -13.39 -16.00
C ASN A 224 -14.50 -13.24 -15.10
N PRO A 225 -14.63 -12.59 -13.92
CA PRO A 225 -13.51 -12.34 -13.00
C PRO A 225 -12.77 -13.61 -12.54
N GLU A 226 -13.42 -14.78 -12.58
CA GLU A 226 -12.81 -16.04 -12.17
C GLU A 226 -11.69 -16.51 -13.12
N LEU A 227 -11.68 -16.01 -14.34
CA LEU A 227 -10.67 -16.35 -15.36
C LEU A 227 -9.41 -15.48 -15.26
N VAL A 228 -9.48 -14.37 -14.52
CA VAL A 228 -8.33 -13.47 -14.35
C VAL A 228 -7.25 -14.18 -13.53
N ARG A 229 -6.04 -14.22 -14.08
CA ARG A 229 -4.90 -14.82 -13.39
C ARG A 229 -4.24 -13.80 -12.47
N PRO A 230 -3.87 -14.19 -11.24
CA PRO A 230 -3.14 -13.30 -10.37
C PRO A 230 -1.75 -12.99 -10.95
N LEU A 231 -1.36 -11.72 -10.92
CA LEU A 231 -0.01 -11.27 -11.27
C LEU A 231 1.05 -11.91 -10.36
N ARG A 232 0.70 -12.04 -9.09
CA ARG A 232 1.57 -12.59 -8.06
C ARG A 232 0.75 -13.24 -6.95
N ARG A 233 1.34 -14.25 -6.30
CA ARG A 233 0.82 -14.84 -5.05
C ARG A 233 1.91 -14.79 -3.99
N GLY A 234 1.52 -14.52 -2.76
CA GLY A 234 2.43 -14.52 -1.61
C GLY A 234 1.71 -15.00 -0.36
N CYS A 235 2.43 -15.72 0.47
CA CYS A 235 1.95 -16.14 1.78
C CYS A 235 2.97 -15.72 2.84
N TRP A 236 2.48 -15.34 4.02
CA TRP A 236 3.32 -15.01 5.15
C TRP A 236 2.73 -15.53 6.47
N PHE A 237 3.58 -15.73 7.45
CA PHE A 237 3.19 -16.26 8.75
C PHE A 237 2.84 -15.12 9.70
N VAL A 238 1.63 -15.12 10.24
CA VAL A 238 1.11 -14.11 11.16
C VAL A 238 1.64 -14.35 12.57
N ARG A 239 2.50 -13.46 13.04
CA ARG A 239 3.08 -13.49 14.39
C ARG A 239 2.17 -12.77 15.38
N ASN A 240 2.45 -12.92 16.68
CA ASN A 240 1.69 -12.23 17.73
C ASN A 240 1.83 -10.70 17.62
N LYS A 241 3.00 -10.19 17.18
CA LYS A 241 3.20 -8.77 16.96
C LYS A 241 2.24 -8.20 15.90
N ASP A 242 1.93 -8.97 14.86
CA ASP A 242 1.04 -8.53 13.78
C ASP A 242 -0.41 -8.40 14.26
N TYR A 243 -0.84 -9.23 15.24
CA TYR A 243 -2.15 -9.08 15.89
C TYR A 243 -2.20 -7.92 16.89
N ARG A 244 -1.06 -7.50 17.43
CA ARG A 244 -0.94 -6.35 18.32
C ARG A 244 -0.75 -5.05 17.58
N ALA A 245 -0.48 -5.12 16.28
CA ALA A 245 -0.20 -3.96 15.45
C ALA A 245 -1.42 -3.05 15.24
N TYR A 246 -2.63 -3.54 15.53
CA TYR A 246 -3.87 -2.79 15.43
C TYR A 246 -4.96 -3.36 16.34
N ASN A 247 -5.97 -2.54 16.64
CA ASN A 247 -7.12 -2.99 17.44
C ASN A 247 -8.26 -3.49 16.54
N THR A 248 -8.47 -4.81 16.53
CA THR A 248 -9.55 -5.46 15.75
C THR A 248 -10.96 -5.16 16.24
N LEU A 249 -11.11 -4.64 17.45
CA LEU A 249 -12.40 -4.35 18.08
C LEU A 249 -12.68 -2.83 18.16
N ALA A 250 -11.69 -2.00 17.78
CA ALA A 250 -11.96 -0.58 17.66
C ALA A 250 -13.00 -0.36 16.57
N VAL A 251 -13.92 0.53 16.84
CA VAL A 251 -14.83 1.03 15.81
C VAL A 251 -13.96 1.77 14.78
N VAL A 252 -14.12 1.43 13.51
CA VAL A 252 -13.46 2.17 12.43
C VAL A 252 -14.09 3.55 12.38
N ASP A 253 -13.27 4.58 12.57
CA ASP A 253 -13.76 5.94 12.54
C ASP A 253 -14.29 6.27 11.14
N THR A 254 -15.50 6.85 11.12
CA THR A 254 -16.15 7.20 9.86
C THR A 254 -15.52 8.49 9.33
N LEU A 255 -15.02 8.47 8.10
CA LEU A 255 -14.48 9.65 7.46
C LEU A 255 -15.59 10.70 7.31
N THR A 256 -15.29 11.94 7.66
CA THR A 256 -16.23 13.05 7.51
C THR A 256 -16.51 13.29 6.03
N LYS A 257 -17.80 13.40 5.70
CA LYS A 257 -18.26 13.52 4.31
C LYS A 257 -17.90 14.86 3.69
N ARG A 258 -17.82 15.91 4.49
CA ARG A 258 -17.40 17.24 4.07
C ARG A 258 -16.16 17.64 4.84
N PHE A 259 -15.16 18.04 4.10
CA PHE A 259 -13.97 18.65 4.66
C PHE A 259 -14.34 20.02 5.20
N GLU A 260 -14.23 20.23 6.49
CA GLU A 260 -14.32 21.54 7.11
C GLU A 260 -12.88 22.00 7.47
N GLU A 261 -12.66 23.31 7.42
CA GLU A 261 -11.34 23.90 7.70
C GLU A 261 -10.80 23.51 9.10
N LYS A 262 -11.71 23.24 10.06
CA LYS A 262 -11.39 22.72 11.40
C LYS A 262 -10.88 21.26 11.41
N ASP A 263 -11.09 20.51 10.32
CA ASP A 263 -10.59 19.13 10.18
C ASP A 263 -9.16 19.11 9.63
N MET A 264 -8.63 20.28 9.22
CA MET A 264 -7.23 20.44 8.86
C MET A 264 -6.37 20.28 10.10
N LEU A 265 -5.43 19.36 10.03
CA LEU A 265 -4.33 19.34 10.98
C LEU A 265 -3.50 20.61 10.79
N SER A 266 -3.17 21.28 11.87
CA SER A 266 -2.22 22.39 11.83
C SER A 266 -0.86 21.88 11.35
N GLU A 267 -0.07 22.74 10.74
CA GLU A 267 1.28 22.40 10.29
C GLU A 267 2.13 21.79 11.42
N ALA A 268 2.01 22.37 12.63
CA ALA A 268 2.67 21.85 13.82
C ALA A 268 2.20 20.42 14.18
N GLU A 269 0.92 20.11 14.04
CA GLU A 269 0.40 18.76 14.30
C GLU A 269 0.88 17.75 13.25
N ILE A 270 0.92 18.13 11.97
CA ILE A 270 1.46 17.28 10.89
C ILE A 270 2.93 16.97 11.15
N LEU A 271 3.70 17.94 11.58
CA LEU A 271 5.13 17.80 11.81
C LEU A 271 5.48 17.14 13.16
N ALA A 272 4.69 17.40 14.20
CA ALA A 272 4.93 16.91 15.56
C ALA A 272 4.33 15.52 15.82
N ALA A 273 3.33 15.14 15.05
CA ALA A 273 2.52 13.98 15.37
C ALA A 273 3.21 12.66 15.07
N ARG A 274 3.69 12.05 16.11
CA ARG A 274 4.20 10.68 16.07
C ARG A 274 3.97 9.94 17.39
N ALA A 275 2.79 10.11 18.00
CA ALA A 275 2.42 9.28 19.12
C ALA A 275 1.97 7.90 18.61
N PRO A 276 2.60 6.80 19.03
CA PRO A 276 2.11 5.46 18.73
C PRO A 276 0.78 5.24 19.45
N ALA A 277 -0.16 4.56 18.79
CA ALA A 277 -1.36 4.09 19.46
C ALA A 277 -1.03 3.17 20.63
N ALA A 278 -1.80 3.24 21.69
CA ALA A 278 -1.67 2.31 22.80
C ALA A 278 -1.76 0.85 22.28
N PRO A 279 -0.84 -0.04 22.65
CA PRO A 279 -0.84 -1.41 22.18
C PRO A 279 -2.14 -2.09 22.63
N THR A 280 -2.75 -2.85 21.73
CA THR A 280 -3.94 -3.62 22.03
C THR A 280 -3.65 -4.68 23.08
N PRO A 281 -4.46 -4.82 24.14
CA PRO A 281 -4.27 -5.88 25.14
C PRO A 281 -4.37 -7.27 24.49
N ASP A 282 -3.46 -8.16 24.83
CA ASP A 282 -3.35 -9.54 24.31
C ASP A 282 -4.61 -10.43 24.50
N ALA A 283 -5.58 -9.96 25.23
CA ALA A 283 -6.69 -10.76 25.73
C ALA A 283 -7.69 -11.23 24.66
N VAL A 284 -7.67 -10.65 23.46
CA VAL A 284 -8.78 -10.83 22.51
C VAL A 284 -8.64 -12.06 21.62
N THR A 285 -7.43 -12.48 21.29
CA THR A 285 -7.23 -13.58 20.33
C THR A 285 -7.48 -14.97 20.89
N ASN A 286 -7.32 -15.18 22.21
CA ASN A 286 -7.50 -16.50 22.83
C ASN A 286 -8.88 -16.72 23.44
N LYS A 287 -9.56 -15.67 23.91
CA LYS A 287 -10.90 -15.80 24.51
C LYS A 287 -12.02 -16.04 23.48
N SER A 288 -11.94 -15.46 22.30
CA SER A 288 -12.95 -15.64 21.25
C SER A 288 -13.01 -17.08 20.69
N ARG A 289 -11.89 -17.82 20.73
CA ARG A 289 -11.83 -19.21 20.31
C ARG A 289 -12.45 -20.17 21.34
N LYS A 290 -12.29 -19.90 22.64
CA LYS A 290 -12.93 -20.70 23.70
C LYS A 290 -14.46 -20.49 23.72
N ALA A 291 -14.92 -19.26 23.56
CA ALA A 291 -16.35 -18.94 23.51
C ALA A 291 -17.05 -19.59 22.29
N ARG A 292 -16.42 -19.58 21.10
CA ARG A 292 -16.98 -20.25 19.91
C ARG A 292 -17.01 -21.79 20.01
N LYS A 293 -16.14 -22.40 20.80
CA LYS A 293 -16.15 -23.86 21.04
C LYS A 293 -17.27 -24.28 21.99
N ILE A 294 -17.62 -23.41 22.94
CA ILE A 294 -18.70 -23.69 23.93
C ILE A 294 -20.09 -23.56 23.32
N THR A 295 -20.28 -22.62 22.37
CA THR A 295 -21.58 -22.45 21.68
C THR A 295 -21.84 -23.49 20.58
N ARG A 296 -20.84 -24.26 20.16
CA ARG A 296 -21.01 -25.31 19.14
C ARG A 296 -21.30 -26.69 19.71
N ASN A 297 -21.26 -26.85 21.03
CA ASN A 297 -21.56 -28.09 21.77
C ASN A 297 -22.84 -27.95 22.67
N LYS A 298 -23.68 -27.00 22.37
CA LYS A 298 -25.08 -26.93 22.85
C LYS A 298 -25.98 -26.91 21.60
#